data_c295b6f9899b8a4fcf192b286f46c62c
#
_entry.id   c295b6f9899b8a4fcf192b286f46c62c
#
_cell.length_a   1.000
_cell.length_b   1.000
_cell.length_c   1.000
_cell.angle_alpha   90.00
_cell.angle_beta   90.00
_cell.angle_gamma   90.00
#
_symmetry.space_group_name_H-M   'P 1'
#
loop_
_entity.id
_entity.type
_entity.pdbx_description
1 polymer ?
#
loop_
_entity_poly.entity_id
_entity_poly.type
_entity_poly.pdbx_seq_one_letter_code
_entity_poly.pdbx_strand_id
1 'polypeptide(L)'
;MTATEGTMKLLAVAVTAILSVSLGWPADLQQRDVDIKAADGTNLKASYFSVGRPGPAMILLHQCNMDRHAWDGLARDLAEAGFHVLTVDFRGYGESGGGRPTDAAGRRAVAQEKWPSDADAAFAYLTTQKGVDKSRIAAGGASCGVTQSSDLAARHHEIRALMLLSGSASDATRAYLSATPALPVFGAASEGDTNAAKGIKEAVAASKNPHSILKIYAGTEHGVPMFAKNGELEPMIVAWLKGQLSEGGGGHGHGAN
;
A
#
# COMPACT_ATOMS: atom_id res chain seq x y z
N MET A 1 50.95 -37.75 65.95
CA MET A 1 49.73 -37.91 65.12
C MET A 1 49.18 -36.54 64.81
N THR A 2 49.53 -36.03 63.64
CA THR A 2 49.16 -34.70 63.23
C THR A 2 48.27 -34.87 61.98
N ALA A 3 47.03 -34.45 62.12
CA ALA A 3 46.07 -34.39 61.03
C ALA A 3 46.25 -33.10 60.19
N THR A 4 46.45 -33.25 58.91
CA THR A 4 46.56 -32.13 57.95
C THR A 4 45.18 -31.88 57.35
N GLU A 5 44.59 -30.72 57.65
CA GLU A 5 43.38 -30.26 56.99
C GLU A 5 43.69 -29.65 55.60
N GLY A 6 43.12 -30.27 54.56
CA GLY A 6 43.23 -29.78 53.19
C GLY A 6 42.07 -28.85 52.86
N THR A 7 42.39 -27.58 52.66
CA THR A 7 41.41 -26.56 52.27
C THR A 7 41.19 -26.58 50.76
N MET A 8 40.01 -26.99 50.32
CA MET A 8 39.59 -27.01 48.92
C MET A 8 39.06 -25.63 48.50
N LYS A 9 39.83 -24.89 47.70
CA LYS A 9 39.38 -23.60 47.14
C LYS A 9 38.45 -23.83 45.96
N LEU A 10 37.19 -23.51 46.09
CA LEU A 10 36.26 -23.43 44.95
C LEU A 10 36.59 -22.15 44.12
N LEU A 11 36.98 -22.38 42.88
CA LEU A 11 37.08 -21.33 41.88
C LEU A 11 35.66 -21.09 41.28
N ALA A 12 35.05 -19.96 41.59
CA ALA A 12 33.82 -19.51 40.95
C ALA A 12 34.16 -18.85 39.60
N VAL A 13 33.81 -19.55 38.51
CA VAL A 13 33.92 -19.02 37.15
C VAL A 13 32.67 -18.15 36.88
N ALA A 14 32.84 -16.84 36.89
CA ALA A 14 31.79 -15.91 36.46
C ALA A 14 31.69 -15.89 34.92
N VAL A 15 30.63 -16.49 34.38
CA VAL A 15 30.29 -16.41 32.95
C VAL A 15 29.61 -15.07 32.70
N THR A 16 30.32 -14.12 32.17
CA THR A 16 29.76 -12.82 31.72
C THR A 16 29.10 -13.04 30.36
N ALA A 17 27.77 -13.11 30.33
CA ALA A 17 27.02 -13.11 29.10
C ALA A 17 27.07 -11.72 28.44
N ILE A 18 27.85 -11.58 27.36
CA ILE A 18 27.90 -10.38 26.53
C ILE A 18 26.61 -10.40 25.68
N LEU A 19 25.60 -9.60 26.05
CA LEU A 19 24.48 -9.28 25.17
C LEU A 19 25.01 -8.41 24.02
N SER A 20 25.21 -9.00 22.87
CA SER A 20 25.51 -8.28 21.64
C SER A 20 24.23 -7.62 21.16
N VAL A 21 24.00 -6.38 21.54
CA VAL A 21 23.00 -5.52 20.92
C VAL A 21 23.55 -5.16 19.54
N SER A 22 23.07 -5.85 18.49
CA SER A 22 23.30 -5.43 17.12
C SER A 22 22.52 -4.14 16.88
N LEU A 23 23.18 -2.98 16.96
CA LEU A 23 22.67 -1.74 16.39
C LEU A 23 22.60 -1.98 14.86
N GLY A 24 21.44 -2.39 14.38
CA GLY A 24 21.16 -2.42 12.95
C GLY A 24 21.27 -0.99 12.43
N TRP A 25 22.17 -0.75 11.45
CA TRP A 25 22.20 0.50 10.73
C TRP A 25 20.83 0.75 10.11
N PRO A 26 20.35 2.01 10.07
CA PRO A 26 19.12 2.30 9.35
C PRO A 26 19.27 1.76 7.93
N ALA A 27 18.31 0.95 7.49
CA ALA A 27 18.33 0.43 6.13
C ALA A 27 18.08 1.61 5.18
N ASP A 28 19.00 1.84 4.24
CA ASP A 28 18.88 2.95 3.30
C ASP A 28 17.67 2.75 2.39
N LEU A 29 16.87 3.78 2.26
CA LEU A 29 15.78 3.82 1.30
C LEU A 29 16.35 3.71 -0.12
N GLN A 30 15.92 2.69 -0.84
CA GLN A 30 16.24 2.48 -2.24
C GLN A 30 15.04 2.87 -3.10
N GLN A 31 15.27 3.74 -4.08
CA GLN A 31 14.33 4.07 -5.13
C GLN A 31 14.95 3.71 -6.47
N ARG A 32 14.19 3.03 -7.34
CA ARG A 32 14.63 2.71 -8.70
C ARG A 32 13.45 2.75 -9.67
N ASP A 33 13.69 3.30 -10.84
CA ASP A 33 12.74 3.22 -11.94
C ASP A 33 12.86 1.85 -12.63
N VAL A 34 11.71 1.35 -13.06
CA VAL A 34 11.59 0.01 -13.66
C VAL A 34 10.66 0.04 -14.88
N ASP A 35 10.95 -0.83 -15.82
CA ASP A 35 10.11 -1.09 -16.99
C ASP A 35 9.29 -2.36 -16.76
N ILE A 36 7.98 -2.28 -17.00
CA ILE A 36 7.05 -3.38 -16.85
C ILE A 36 6.36 -3.59 -18.19
N LYS A 37 6.31 -4.82 -18.69
CA LYS A 37 5.57 -5.15 -19.91
C LYS A 37 4.13 -5.52 -19.57
N ALA A 38 3.18 -4.74 -20.08
CA ALA A 38 1.78 -5.13 -20.10
C ALA A 38 1.57 -6.34 -21.05
N ALA A 39 0.44 -7.04 -20.90
CA ALA A 39 0.16 -8.25 -21.65
C ALA A 39 0.18 -8.08 -23.18
N ASP A 40 -0.13 -6.87 -23.67
CA ASP A 40 -0.09 -6.52 -25.09
C ASP A 40 1.28 -5.98 -25.55
N GLY A 41 2.31 -6.06 -24.69
CA GLY A 41 3.65 -5.59 -24.97
C GLY A 41 3.91 -4.11 -24.72
N THR A 42 2.90 -3.33 -24.32
CA THR A 42 3.08 -1.93 -23.95
C THR A 42 4.09 -1.82 -22.80
N ASN A 43 5.07 -0.91 -22.93
CA ASN A 43 6.05 -0.65 -21.90
C ASN A 43 5.47 0.34 -20.89
N LEU A 44 5.34 -0.07 -19.63
CA LEU A 44 4.91 0.78 -18.53
C LEU A 44 6.14 1.20 -17.72
N LYS A 45 6.16 2.45 -17.28
CA LYS A 45 7.15 2.96 -16.33
C LYS A 45 6.61 2.92 -14.92
N ALA A 46 7.45 2.52 -13.99
CA ALA A 46 7.10 2.47 -12.59
C ALA A 46 8.29 2.87 -11.74
N SER A 47 8.06 3.32 -10.51
CA SER A 47 9.09 3.56 -9.51
C SER A 47 8.87 2.59 -8.35
N TYR A 48 9.92 1.89 -7.97
CA TYR A 48 9.92 0.94 -6.86
C TYR A 48 10.74 1.47 -5.69
N PHE A 49 10.15 1.44 -4.50
CA PHE A 49 10.74 1.93 -3.25
C PHE A 49 10.80 0.80 -2.23
N SER A 50 11.91 0.68 -1.51
CA SER A 50 12.07 -0.33 -0.46
C SER A 50 13.30 -0.03 0.38
N VAL A 51 13.30 -0.47 1.63
CA VAL A 51 14.51 -0.52 2.49
C VAL A 51 15.21 -1.88 2.43
N GLY A 52 14.87 -2.74 1.47
CA GLY A 52 15.56 -4.01 1.20
C GLY A 52 15.36 -5.11 2.24
N ARG A 53 14.43 -4.94 3.19
CA ARG A 53 14.06 -5.96 4.21
C ARG A 53 12.76 -6.64 3.83
N PRO A 54 12.53 -7.91 4.25
CA PRO A 54 11.21 -8.54 4.08
C PRO A 54 10.11 -7.69 4.72
N GLY A 55 8.97 -7.56 4.02
CA GLY A 55 7.88 -6.71 4.50
C GLY A 55 6.63 -6.75 3.63
N PRO A 56 5.56 -6.05 4.07
CA PRO A 56 4.34 -5.89 3.30
C PRO A 56 4.58 -5.10 2.01
N ALA A 57 3.60 -5.11 1.11
CA ALA A 57 3.72 -4.38 -0.14
C ALA A 57 2.51 -3.46 -0.39
N MET A 58 2.74 -2.40 -1.18
CA MET A 58 1.73 -1.44 -1.61
C MET A 58 1.88 -1.10 -3.08
N ILE A 59 0.79 -1.17 -3.84
CA ILE A 59 0.71 -0.60 -5.19
C ILE A 59 -0.11 0.69 -5.15
N LEU A 60 0.41 1.76 -5.76
CA LEU A 60 -0.22 3.09 -5.80
C LEU A 60 -0.51 3.49 -7.24
N LEU A 61 -1.78 3.78 -7.53
CA LEU A 61 -2.32 4.07 -8.85
C LEU A 61 -2.74 5.54 -8.94
N HIS A 62 -2.14 6.28 -9.89
CA HIS A 62 -2.28 7.74 -9.98
C HIS A 62 -3.66 8.18 -10.49
N GLN A 63 -4.00 9.46 -10.24
CA GLN A 63 -5.18 10.11 -10.79
C GLN A 63 -4.99 10.50 -12.27
N CYS A 64 -6.10 10.71 -12.99
CA CYS A 64 -6.10 10.87 -14.45
C CYS A 64 -5.33 12.09 -15.01
N ASN A 65 -4.96 13.05 -14.20
CA ASN A 65 -4.21 14.26 -14.60
C ASN A 65 -2.78 14.32 -14.04
N MET A 66 -2.31 13.22 -13.47
CA MET A 66 -0.98 13.07 -12.89
C MET A 66 -0.28 11.81 -13.43
N ASP A 67 0.86 11.52 -12.90
CA ASP A 67 1.68 10.34 -13.15
C ASP A 67 2.15 9.70 -11.82
N ARG A 68 3.01 8.69 -11.91
CA ARG A 68 3.52 7.92 -10.75
C ARG A 68 4.19 8.77 -9.69
N HIS A 69 4.83 9.88 -10.09
CA HIS A 69 5.59 10.76 -9.18
C HIS A 69 4.70 11.53 -8.20
N ALA A 70 3.39 11.62 -8.48
CA ALA A 70 2.45 12.17 -7.52
C ALA A 70 2.49 11.46 -6.16
N TRP A 71 2.92 10.20 -6.14
CA TRP A 71 2.98 9.36 -4.95
C TRP A 71 4.35 9.35 -4.25
N ASP A 72 5.36 10.07 -4.77
CA ASP A 72 6.74 9.94 -4.28
C ASP A 72 6.89 10.21 -2.77
N GLY A 73 6.12 11.16 -2.20
CA GLY A 73 6.09 11.42 -0.75
C GLY A 73 5.60 10.21 0.03
N LEU A 74 4.36 9.81 -0.18
CA LEU A 74 3.76 8.66 0.50
C LEU A 74 4.53 7.35 0.25
N ALA A 75 5.08 7.17 -0.96
CA ALA A 75 5.84 5.96 -1.28
C ALA A 75 7.14 5.86 -0.48
N ARG A 76 7.83 6.98 -0.24
CA ARG A 76 9.02 7.04 0.62
C ARG A 76 8.66 6.76 2.07
N ASP A 77 7.63 7.41 2.61
CA ASP A 77 7.18 7.23 3.98
C ASP A 77 6.79 5.77 4.27
N LEU A 78 6.08 5.14 3.32
CA LEU A 78 5.72 3.72 3.40
C LEU A 78 6.95 2.82 3.34
N ALA A 79 7.91 3.10 2.43
CA ALA A 79 9.12 2.30 2.32
C ALA A 79 10.00 2.41 3.58
N GLU A 80 10.13 3.60 4.17
CA GLU A 80 10.79 3.81 5.47
C GLU A 80 10.08 3.07 6.60
N ALA A 81 8.75 2.96 6.49
CA ALA A 81 7.93 2.15 7.40
C ALA A 81 8.05 0.62 7.16
N GLY A 82 8.85 0.20 6.17
CA GLY A 82 9.17 -1.21 5.88
C GLY A 82 8.35 -1.85 4.76
N PHE A 83 7.61 -1.06 3.98
CA PHE A 83 6.87 -1.56 2.83
C PHE A 83 7.75 -1.65 1.58
N HIS A 84 7.37 -2.55 0.68
CA HIS A 84 7.76 -2.54 -0.73
C HIS A 84 6.70 -1.79 -1.51
N VAL A 85 7.03 -0.64 -2.09
CA VAL A 85 6.04 0.21 -2.75
C VAL A 85 6.31 0.29 -4.25
N LEU A 86 5.28 0.14 -5.06
CA LEU A 86 5.32 0.34 -6.50
C LEU A 86 4.32 1.43 -6.89
N THR A 87 4.82 2.48 -7.54
CA THR A 87 4.00 3.48 -8.22
C THR A 87 4.13 3.25 -9.72
N VAL A 88 3.06 3.36 -10.50
CA VAL A 88 3.09 3.05 -11.93
C VAL A 88 2.42 4.14 -12.74
N ASP A 89 3.00 4.47 -13.89
CA ASP A 89 2.34 5.26 -14.93
C ASP A 89 1.46 4.35 -15.76
N PHE A 90 0.15 4.60 -15.76
CA PHE A 90 -0.72 3.95 -16.73
C PHE A 90 -0.31 4.32 -18.16
N ARG A 91 -0.57 3.42 -19.12
CA ARG A 91 -0.31 3.72 -20.54
C ARG A 91 -0.86 5.08 -20.97
N GLY A 92 -0.07 5.81 -21.75
CA GLY A 92 -0.41 7.16 -22.21
C GLY A 92 -0.23 8.25 -21.16
N TYR A 93 0.38 7.94 -20.00
CA TYR A 93 0.72 8.90 -18.96
C TYR A 93 2.19 8.79 -18.56
N GLY A 94 2.71 9.87 -17.96
CA GLY A 94 4.11 9.95 -17.54
C GLY A 94 5.06 9.52 -18.65
N GLU A 95 5.87 8.52 -18.36
CA GLU A 95 6.86 7.97 -19.31
C GLU A 95 6.44 6.61 -19.88
N SER A 96 5.20 6.14 -19.60
CA SER A 96 4.67 4.90 -20.15
C SER A 96 4.33 5.04 -21.62
N GLY A 97 4.55 3.96 -22.39
CA GLY A 97 4.13 3.85 -23.78
C GLY A 97 2.62 3.84 -23.97
N GLY A 98 2.18 3.55 -25.21
CA GLY A 98 0.76 3.35 -25.55
C GLY A 98 0.03 4.61 -26.03
N GLY A 99 0.68 5.78 -26.00
CA GLY A 99 0.12 7.05 -26.48
C GLY A 99 -1.13 7.50 -25.70
N ARG A 100 -1.23 8.80 -25.44
CA ARG A 100 -2.37 9.39 -24.70
C ARG A 100 -3.44 9.85 -25.70
N PRO A 101 -4.68 9.36 -25.63
CA PRO A 101 -5.77 9.87 -26.45
C PRO A 101 -6.01 11.35 -26.18
N THR A 102 -6.23 12.13 -27.25
CA THR A 102 -6.40 13.58 -27.18
C THR A 102 -7.77 13.99 -26.66
N ASP A 103 -8.81 13.21 -26.96
CA ASP A 103 -10.17 13.48 -26.53
C ASP A 103 -10.58 12.73 -25.25
N ALA A 104 -11.64 13.20 -24.60
CA ALA A 104 -12.09 12.66 -23.32
C ALA A 104 -12.72 11.26 -23.46
N ALA A 105 -13.32 10.93 -24.61
CA ALA A 105 -13.93 9.63 -24.85
C ALA A 105 -12.86 8.55 -25.01
N GLY A 106 -11.83 8.82 -25.80
CA GLY A 106 -10.69 7.93 -25.99
C GLY A 106 -9.93 7.69 -24.67
N ARG A 107 -9.72 8.75 -23.86
CA ARG A 107 -9.09 8.59 -22.53
C ARG A 107 -9.93 7.69 -21.62
N ARG A 108 -11.27 7.82 -21.61
CA ARG A 108 -12.14 6.92 -20.86
C ARG A 108 -12.08 5.49 -21.37
N ALA A 109 -12.12 5.29 -22.68
CA ALA A 109 -12.04 3.96 -23.28
C ALA A 109 -10.72 3.25 -22.88
N VAL A 110 -9.58 3.93 -22.98
CA VAL A 110 -8.29 3.38 -22.55
C VAL A 110 -8.28 3.05 -21.05
N ALA A 111 -8.83 3.93 -20.20
CA ALA A 111 -8.89 3.69 -18.77
C ALA A 111 -9.79 2.49 -18.41
N GLN A 112 -10.86 2.27 -19.14
CA GLN A 112 -11.77 1.16 -18.93
C GLN A 112 -11.27 -0.16 -19.50
N GLU A 113 -10.66 -0.13 -20.70
CA GLU A 113 -10.34 -1.34 -21.46
C GLU A 113 -8.88 -1.82 -21.25
N LYS A 114 -7.95 -0.90 -20.97
CA LYS A 114 -6.51 -1.19 -20.97
C LYS A 114 -5.85 -1.05 -19.58
N TRP A 115 -6.22 -0.07 -18.78
CA TRP A 115 -5.62 0.12 -17.45
C TRP A 115 -5.81 -1.05 -16.49
N PRO A 116 -6.91 -1.83 -16.52
CA PRO A 116 -6.98 -3.05 -15.72
C PRO A 116 -5.80 -4.00 -15.96
N SER A 117 -5.44 -4.22 -17.23
CA SER A 117 -4.29 -5.05 -17.62
C SER A 117 -2.95 -4.42 -17.22
N ASP A 118 -2.83 -3.07 -17.24
CA ASP A 118 -1.64 -2.38 -16.76
C ASP A 118 -1.46 -2.57 -15.25
N ALA A 119 -2.55 -2.43 -14.50
CA ALA A 119 -2.56 -2.65 -13.05
C ALA A 119 -2.22 -4.11 -12.70
N ASP A 120 -2.75 -5.09 -13.44
CA ASP A 120 -2.43 -6.50 -13.25
C ASP A 120 -0.94 -6.79 -13.53
N ALA A 121 -0.36 -6.19 -14.59
CA ALA A 121 1.07 -6.33 -14.88
C ALA A 121 1.95 -5.72 -13.78
N ALA A 122 1.57 -4.54 -13.27
CA ALA A 122 2.25 -3.89 -12.17
C ALA A 122 2.14 -4.70 -10.86
N PHE A 123 0.97 -5.26 -10.56
CA PHE A 123 0.77 -6.14 -9.41
C PHE A 123 1.63 -7.41 -9.52
N ALA A 124 1.64 -8.06 -10.68
CA ALA A 124 2.48 -9.22 -10.94
C ALA A 124 3.97 -8.90 -10.75
N TYR A 125 4.43 -7.75 -11.26
CA TYR A 125 5.80 -7.29 -11.04
C TYR A 125 6.11 -7.12 -9.55
N LEU A 126 5.25 -6.41 -8.79
CA LEU A 126 5.44 -6.16 -7.36
C LEU A 126 5.57 -7.47 -6.58
N THR A 127 4.72 -8.44 -6.86
CA THR A 127 4.70 -9.73 -6.14
C THR A 127 5.90 -10.63 -6.44
N THR A 128 6.70 -10.32 -7.47
CA THR A 128 7.96 -11.04 -7.78
C THR A 128 9.17 -10.43 -7.09
N GLN A 129 9.05 -9.25 -6.48
CA GLN A 129 10.20 -8.58 -5.87
C GLN A 129 10.66 -9.31 -4.61
N LYS A 130 11.99 -9.42 -4.49
CA LYS A 130 12.60 -10.08 -3.32
C LYS A 130 12.21 -9.36 -2.03
N GLY A 131 11.76 -10.10 -1.04
CA GLY A 131 11.37 -9.57 0.26
C GLY A 131 9.88 -9.19 0.37
N VAL A 132 9.12 -9.16 -0.73
CA VAL A 132 7.67 -8.92 -0.67
C VAL A 132 6.97 -10.09 0.00
N ASP A 133 6.23 -9.80 1.08
CA ASP A 133 5.32 -10.74 1.71
C ASP A 133 3.97 -10.73 0.97
N LYS A 134 3.73 -11.76 0.18
CA LYS A 134 2.52 -11.89 -0.66
C LYS A 134 1.22 -12.04 0.14
N SER A 135 1.30 -12.31 1.43
CA SER A 135 0.13 -12.38 2.31
C SER A 135 -0.27 -11.02 2.87
N ARG A 136 0.55 -9.98 2.68
CA ARG A 136 0.41 -8.64 3.25
C ARG A 136 0.55 -7.55 2.17
N ILE A 137 -0.39 -7.51 1.23
CA ILE A 137 -0.38 -6.55 0.13
C ILE A 137 -1.55 -5.59 0.28
N ALA A 138 -1.31 -4.31 0.01
CA ALA A 138 -2.34 -3.29 -0.12
C ALA A 138 -2.35 -2.70 -1.54
N ALA A 139 -3.48 -2.15 -1.93
CA ALA A 139 -3.60 -1.31 -3.11
C ALA A 139 -4.19 0.05 -2.75
N GLY A 140 -3.81 1.09 -3.48
CA GLY A 140 -4.38 2.41 -3.29
C GLY A 140 -4.39 3.23 -4.56
N GLY A 141 -5.25 4.24 -4.57
CA GLY A 141 -5.34 5.12 -5.71
C GLY A 141 -6.09 6.42 -5.41
N ALA A 142 -5.91 7.38 -6.30
CA ALA A 142 -6.62 8.65 -6.27
C ALA A 142 -7.46 8.84 -7.54
N SER A 143 -8.65 9.42 -7.41
CA SER A 143 -9.55 9.71 -8.54
C SER A 143 -9.83 8.45 -9.39
N CYS A 144 -9.46 8.47 -10.68
CA CYS A 144 -9.55 7.26 -11.53
C CYS A 144 -8.69 6.09 -11.02
N GLY A 145 -7.62 6.35 -10.27
CA GLY A 145 -6.87 5.32 -9.57
C GLY A 145 -7.67 4.61 -8.47
N VAL A 146 -8.71 5.24 -7.91
CA VAL A 146 -9.64 4.60 -6.96
C VAL A 146 -10.37 3.44 -7.63
N THR A 147 -10.95 3.66 -8.81
CA THR A 147 -11.61 2.59 -9.58
C THR A 147 -10.63 1.47 -9.88
N GLN A 148 -9.43 1.81 -10.37
CA GLN A 148 -8.43 0.81 -10.76
C GLN A 148 -7.91 -0.02 -9.57
N SER A 149 -7.62 0.62 -8.43
CA SER A 149 -7.12 -0.08 -7.24
C SER A 149 -8.19 -0.95 -6.58
N SER A 150 -9.43 -0.49 -6.56
CA SER A 150 -10.53 -1.26 -5.99
C SER A 150 -10.95 -2.42 -6.91
N ASP A 151 -10.96 -2.23 -8.23
CA ASP A 151 -11.21 -3.31 -9.19
C ASP A 151 -10.03 -4.33 -9.21
N LEU A 152 -8.78 -3.86 -8.99
CA LEU A 152 -7.62 -4.73 -8.82
C LEU A 152 -7.79 -5.65 -7.60
N ALA A 153 -8.26 -5.11 -6.47
CA ALA A 153 -8.51 -5.92 -5.26
C ALA A 153 -9.63 -6.96 -5.48
N ALA A 154 -10.61 -6.65 -6.31
CA ALA A 154 -11.66 -7.63 -6.67
C ALA A 154 -11.14 -8.77 -7.55
N ARG A 155 -10.05 -8.55 -8.32
CA ARG A 155 -9.39 -9.58 -9.14
C ARG A 155 -8.28 -10.34 -8.39
N HIS A 156 -7.62 -9.66 -7.44
CA HIS A 156 -6.47 -10.21 -6.69
C HIS A 156 -6.77 -10.26 -5.19
N HIS A 157 -7.27 -11.39 -4.74
CA HIS A 157 -7.70 -11.60 -3.35
C HIS A 157 -6.53 -11.63 -2.34
N GLU A 158 -5.29 -11.55 -2.80
CA GLU A 158 -4.09 -11.33 -1.99
C GLU A 158 -4.02 -9.90 -1.43
N ILE A 159 -4.77 -8.95 -2.02
CA ILE A 159 -4.87 -7.58 -1.51
C ILE A 159 -5.69 -7.59 -0.22
N ARG A 160 -5.10 -7.11 0.87
CA ARG A 160 -5.62 -7.17 2.24
C ARG A 160 -6.05 -5.82 2.80
N ALA A 161 -5.77 -4.72 2.11
CA ALA A 161 -6.21 -3.38 2.51
C ALA A 161 -6.33 -2.47 1.27
N LEU A 162 -7.28 -1.54 1.30
CA LEU A 162 -7.47 -0.54 0.25
C LEU A 162 -7.35 0.88 0.81
N MET A 163 -6.61 1.75 0.11
CA MET A 163 -6.51 3.19 0.38
C MET A 163 -7.05 3.98 -0.82
N LEU A 164 -8.13 4.74 -0.61
CA LEU A 164 -8.92 5.37 -1.67
C LEU A 164 -9.02 6.89 -1.42
N LEU A 165 -8.51 7.72 -2.36
CA LEU A 165 -8.54 9.18 -2.26
C LEU A 165 -9.38 9.80 -3.38
N SER A 166 -10.42 10.56 -3.03
CA SER A 166 -11.22 11.40 -3.93
C SER A 166 -11.66 10.68 -5.22
N GLY A 167 -12.46 9.64 -5.12
CA GLY A 167 -12.94 8.90 -6.28
C GLY A 167 -14.12 7.99 -5.98
N SER A 168 -14.42 7.08 -6.89
CA SER A 168 -15.55 6.16 -6.75
C SER A 168 -15.14 4.73 -7.09
N ALA A 169 -15.64 3.77 -6.32
CA ALA A 169 -15.63 2.37 -6.68
C ALA A 169 -16.83 2.05 -7.59
N SER A 170 -16.67 1.11 -8.51
CA SER A 170 -17.76 0.62 -9.34
C SER A 170 -18.84 -0.08 -8.51
N ASP A 171 -20.04 -0.25 -9.06
CA ASP A 171 -21.13 -1.01 -8.40
C ASP A 171 -20.67 -2.44 -8.09
N ALA A 172 -19.98 -3.08 -9.03
CA ALA A 172 -19.45 -4.42 -8.86
C ALA A 172 -18.42 -4.48 -7.72
N THR A 173 -17.54 -3.47 -7.62
CA THR A 173 -16.55 -3.39 -6.54
C THR A 173 -17.23 -3.12 -5.20
N ARG A 174 -18.24 -2.26 -5.12
CA ARG A 174 -19.01 -2.06 -3.88
C ARG A 174 -19.71 -3.35 -3.41
N ALA A 175 -20.24 -4.12 -4.34
CA ALA A 175 -20.81 -5.45 -4.03
C ALA A 175 -19.73 -6.41 -3.51
N TYR A 176 -18.54 -6.42 -4.13
CA TYR A 176 -17.39 -7.20 -3.66
C TYR A 176 -16.95 -6.79 -2.25
N LEU A 177 -16.81 -5.49 -1.96
CA LEU A 177 -16.47 -4.99 -0.62
C LEU A 177 -17.51 -5.46 0.44
N SER A 178 -18.79 -5.41 0.10
CA SER A 178 -19.87 -5.88 0.99
C SER A 178 -19.81 -7.38 1.26
N ALA A 179 -19.32 -8.16 0.30
CA ALA A 179 -19.15 -9.61 0.41
C ALA A 179 -17.82 -10.04 1.04
N THR A 180 -16.89 -9.09 1.24
CA THR A 180 -15.53 -9.35 1.71
C THR A 180 -15.24 -8.60 3.01
N PRO A 181 -15.84 -8.99 4.15
CA PRO A 181 -15.70 -8.26 5.42
C PRO A 181 -14.28 -8.27 5.98
N ALA A 182 -13.40 -9.12 5.46
CA ALA A 182 -11.98 -9.14 5.82
C ALA A 182 -11.17 -8.01 5.18
N LEU A 183 -11.72 -7.25 4.20
CA LEU A 183 -11.00 -6.22 3.47
C LEU A 183 -11.31 -4.82 4.04
N PRO A 184 -10.43 -4.22 4.85
CA PRO A 184 -10.58 -2.86 5.36
C PRO A 184 -10.32 -1.83 4.27
N VAL A 185 -11.02 -0.70 4.35
CA VAL A 185 -10.92 0.43 3.42
C VAL A 185 -10.60 1.72 4.18
N PHE A 186 -9.52 2.38 3.84
CA PHE A 186 -9.27 3.78 4.20
C PHE A 186 -9.77 4.66 3.06
N GLY A 187 -10.76 5.50 3.32
CA GLY A 187 -11.28 6.45 2.34
C GLY A 187 -11.11 7.89 2.79
N ALA A 188 -10.60 8.77 1.92
CA ALA A 188 -10.55 10.20 2.19
C ALA A 188 -10.97 11.03 0.98
N ALA A 189 -11.65 12.15 1.24
CA ALA A 189 -12.04 13.15 0.23
C ALA A 189 -12.25 14.52 0.87
N SER A 190 -12.22 15.59 0.06
CA SER A 190 -12.64 16.92 0.48
C SER A 190 -14.16 17.07 0.33
N GLU A 191 -14.83 17.73 1.28
CA GLU A 191 -16.28 17.88 1.27
C GLU A 191 -16.81 18.68 0.06
N GLY A 192 -16.04 19.67 -0.40
CA GLY A 192 -16.36 20.49 -1.57
C GLY A 192 -16.09 19.78 -2.91
N ASP A 193 -15.37 18.69 -2.92
CA ASP A 193 -15.26 17.73 -4.05
C ASP A 193 -16.42 16.74 -3.99
N THR A 194 -17.64 17.24 -4.17
CA THR A 194 -18.89 16.60 -3.79
C THR A 194 -19.09 15.21 -4.41
N ASN A 195 -18.74 15.04 -5.69
CA ASN A 195 -18.87 13.76 -6.38
C ASN A 195 -17.89 12.71 -5.82
N ALA A 196 -16.64 13.10 -5.62
CA ALA A 196 -15.63 12.22 -5.07
C ALA A 196 -15.92 11.90 -3.59
N ALA A 197 -16.35 12.89 -2.80
CA ALA A 197 -16.75 12.68 -1.41
C ALA A 197 -17.91 11.69 -1.29
N LYS A 198 -18.91 11.79 -2.19
CA LYS A 198 -20.01 10.83 -2.27
C LYS A 198 -19.48 9.42 -2.59
N GLY A 199 -18.65 9.30 -3.63
CA GLY A 199 -18.12 7.99 -4.05
C GLY A 199 -17.26 7.32 -2.98
N ILE A 200 -16.43 8.08 -2.25
CA ILE A 200 -15.63 7.57 -1.14
C ILE A 200 -16.52 7.14 0.04
N LYS A 201 -17.54 7.95 0.40
CA LYS A 201 -18.51 7.58 1.44
C LYS A 201 -19.21 6.25 1.10
N GLU A 202 -19.64 6.08 -0.15
CA GLU A 202 -20.28 4.85 -0.63
C GLU A 202 -19.32 3.65 -0.59
N ALA A 203 -18.07 3.82 -1.01
CA ALA A 203 -17.06 2.74 -0.99
C ALA A 203 -16.75 2.29 0.44
N VAL A 204 -16.51 3.24 1.37
CA VAL A 204 -16.25 2.91 2.77
C VAL A 204 -17.48 2.30 3.45
N ALA A 205 -18.69 2.81 3.18
CA ALA A 205 -19.92 2.26 3.72
C ALA A 205 -20.22 0.83 3.20
N ALA A 206 -19.75 0.50 1.99
CA ALA A 206 -19.88 -0.86 1.46
C ALA A 206 -18.96 -1.86 2.19
N SER A 207 -17.82 -1.42 2.70
CA SER A 207 -16.95 -2.27 3.52
C SER A 207 -17.62 -2.60 4.87
N LYS A 208 -17.67 -3.88 5.21
CA LYS A 208 -18.18 -4.36 6.51
C LYS A 208 -17.04 -4.55 7.53
N ASN A 209 -15.81 -4.18 7.19
CA ASN A 209 -14.67 -4.32 8.08
C ASN A 209 -14.69 -3.23 9.16
N PRO A 210 -14.60 -3.57 10.47
CA PRO A 210 -14.63 -2.58 11.54
C PRO A 210 -13.41 -1.66 11.59
N HIS A 211 -12.33 -2.01 10.89
CA HIS A 211 -11.12 -1.18 10.76
C HIS A 211 -11.16 -0.24 9.56
N SER A 212 -12.27 -0.20 8.81
CA SER A 212 -12.44 0.78 7.74
C SER A 212 -12.59 2.18 8.30
N ILE A 213 -11.96 3.16 7.65
CA ILE A 213 -11.91 4.56 8.09
C ILE A 213 -12.41 5.48 6.98
N LEU A 214 -13.27 6.42 7.32
CA LEU A 214 -13.69 7.52 6.46
C LEU A 214 -13.18 8.85 7.01
N LYS A 215 -12.47 9.62 6.18
CA LYS A 215 -12.03 10.99 6.47
C LYS A 215 -12.58 11.95 5.44
N ILE A 216 -13.37 12.92 5.88
CA ILE A 216 -13.85 14.01 5.03
C ILE A 216 -13.24 15.29 5.56
N TYR A 217 -12.50 15.98 4.71
CA TYR A 217 -11.79 17.20 5.02
C TYR A 217 -12.54 18.42 4.47
N ALA A 218 -12.43 19.55 5.16
CA ALA A 218 -12.86 20.83 4.60
C ALA A 218 -11.99 21.18 3.38
N GLY A 219 -12.60 21.79 2.35
CA GLY A 219 -11.89 22.21 1.14
C GLY A 219 -12.43 21.56 -0.13
N THR A 220 -11.69 21.75 -1.22
CA THR A 220 -12.07 21.30 -2.58
C THR A 220 -10.96 20.49 -3.25
N GLU A 221 -9.86 20.22 -2.56
CA GLU A 221 -8.71 19.51 -3.09
C GLU A 221 -9.10 18.10 -3.53
N HIS A 222 -8.67 17.71 -4.72
CA HIS A 222 -9.02 16.43 -5.35
C HIS A 222 -7.81 15.50 -5.42
N GLY A 223 -7.89 14.34 -4.75
CA GLY A 223 -6.86 13.31 -4.78
C GLY A 223 -5.58 13.70 -4.04
N VAL A 224 -4.43 13.47 -4.67
CA VAL A 224 -3.11 13.68 -4.06
C VAL A 224 -2.87 15.10 -3.53
N PRO A 225 -3.34 16.19 -4.15
CA PRO A 225 -3.28 17.54 -3.59
C PRO A 225 -3.84 17.69 -2.16
N MET A 226 -4.67 16.78 -1.69
CA MET A 226 -5.14 16.77 -0.29
C MET A 226 -4.00 16.65 0.72
N PHE A 227 -2.89 16.00 0.38
CA PHE A 227 -1.73 15.85 1.27
C PHE A 227 -1.11 17.19 1.64
N ALA A 228 -0.91 18.07 0.68
CA ALA A 228 -0.36 19.40 0.93
C ALA A 228 -1.27 20.28 1.81
N LYS A 229 -2.58 20.00 1.80
CA LYS A 229 -3.57 20.74 2.60
C LYS A 229 -3.76 20.15 3.99
N ASN A 230 -3.63 18.84 4.14
CA ASN A 230 -3.91 18.10 5.35
C ASN A 230 -2.68 17.26 5.71
N GLY A 231 -1.69 17.90 6.33
CA GLY A 231 -0.38 17.29 6.61
C GLY A 231 -0.42 16.05 7.50
N GLU A 232 -1.53 15.80 8.21
CA GLU A 232 -1.72 14.58 9.00
C GLU A 232 -2.20 13.38 8.17
N LEU A 233 -2.63 13.59 6.91
CA LEU A 233 -3.26 12.53 6.12
C LEU A 233 -2.27 11.44 5.70
N GLU A 234 -1.07 11.79 5.22
CA GLU A 234 -0.04 10.80 4.87
C GLU A 234 0.42 9.97 6.10
N PRO A 235 0.82 10.59 7.23
CA PRO A 235 1.14 9.84 8.45
C PRO A 235 0.01 8.93 8.93
N MET A 236 -1.24 9.37 8.81
CA MET A 236 -2.41 8.57 9.19
C MET A 236 -2.57 7.34 8.28
N ILE A 237 -2.40 7.50 6.96
CA ILE A 237 -2.43 6.39 5.99
C ILE A 237 -1.32 5.38 6.32
N VAL A 238 -0.09 5.85 6.54
CA VAL A 238 1.05 4.99 6.89
C VAL A 238 0.77 4.20 8.17
N ALA A 239 0.30 4.88 9.23
CA ALA A 239 -0.01 4.24 10.51
C ALA A 239 -1.14 3.19 10.36
N TRP A 240 -2.20 3.54 9.61
CA TRP A 240 -3.32 2.63 9.37
C TRP A 240 -2.87 1.39 8.58
N LEU A 241 -2.13 1.55 7.48
CA LEU A 241 -1.62 0.43 6.68
C LEU A 241 -0.69 -0.49 7.50
N LYS A 242 0.18 0.08 8.34
CA LYS A 242 1.00 -0.71 9.28
C LYS A 242 0.13 -1.54 10.21
N GLY A 243 -0.94 -0.97 10.75
CA GLY A 243 -1.86 -1.69 11.61
C GLY A 243 -2.59 -2.84 10.89
N GLN A 244 -3.03 -2.61 9.64
CA GLN A 244 -3.74 -3.64 8.88
C GLN A 244 -2.84 -4.77 8.37
N LEU A 245 -1.56 -4.48 8.10
CA LEU A 245 -0.61 -5.42 7.50
C LEU A 245 0.52 -5.82 8.47
N SER A 246 0.33 -5.69 9.78
CA SER A 246 1.28 -6.18 10.81
C SER A 246 1.34 -7.71 10.83
N GLU A 247 2.49 -8.25 11.27
CA GLU A 247 2.64 -9.69 11.51
C GLU A 247 1.68 -10.10 12.63
N GLY A 248 0.73 -10.97 12.33
CA GLY A 248 -0.31 -11.43 13.28
C GLY A 248 -1.68 -10.77 13.14
N GLY A 249 -1.92 -9.86 12.20
CA GLY A 249 -3.23 -9.22 11.95
C GLY A 249 -4.29 -10.12 11.29
N GLY A 250 -4.02 -11.42 11.12
CA GLY A 250 -4.92 -12.42 10.55
C GLY A 250 -5.51 -13.33 11.61
N GLY A 251 -6.63 -12.92 12.23
CA GLY A 251 -7.55 -13.86 12.90
C GLY A 251 -7.26 -14.17 14.37
N HIS A 252 -7.82 -13.38 15.28
CA HIS A 252 -8.20 -13.88 16.61
C HIS A 252 -9.70 -13.75 16.78
N GLY A 253 -10.43 -14.66 16.09
CA GLY A 253 -11.73 -15.11 16.53
C GLY A 253 -11.53 -16.37 17.36
N HIS A 254 -11.03 -16.25 18.59
CA HIS A 254 -11.17 -17.32 19.56
C HIS A 254 -12.51 -17.14 20.23
N GLY A 255 -13.45 -18.01 19.88
CA GLY A 255 -14.63 -18.27 20.66
C GLY A 255 -14.19 -18.71 22.07
N ALA A 256 -14.66 -17.99 23.06
CA ALA A 256 -14.72 -18.48 24.43
C ALA A 256 -16.13 -19.06 24.62
N ASN A 257 -16.15 -20.31 25.05
CA ASN A 257 -17.31 -21.05 25.53
C ASN A 257 -18.07 -20.33 26.63
#